data_9f857dfa0c4130b7baaa5c70e9b097cc
#
_entry.id   9f857dfa0c4130b7baaa5c70e9b097cc
#
_cell.length_a   1.000
_cell.length_b   1.000
_cell.length_c   1.000
_cell.angle_alpha   90.00
_cell.angle_beta   90.00
_cell.angle_gamma   90.00
#
_symmetry.space_group_name_H-M   'P 1'
#
loop_
_entity.id
_entity.type
_entity.pdbx_description
1 polymer ?
#
loop_
_entity_poly.entity_id
_entity_poly.type
_entity_poly.pdbx_seq_one_letter_code
_entity_poly.pdbx_strand_id
1 'polypeptide(L)'
;MLAPTAIIGTSGAVIPRTIRYYGITSLLLYALLLLAIWATIASAGQRPWDALILATAPSIALVGTLNWDLLPVALLALAILAWSRERPWMCGVLVGLGAAAKLYPLLLLIALFVLAVRTRRFGGFTRAMLGAVGAWVAVNLPFAWLYPEGWRTFYDLSRDRGFDFGSLWLSLRFLGVPVDALDPSQAVAGLFGLLVVGIIALSLFAPMRPRLVQIMLLILIAFVVTNKVYSPQYALWLLPLVALARPRWRDVLIWQAGQAIYYVAVWLWLNKFTDADRSLDDRSYAIFVLIQVASQLYIAGLVIRDIWQPEHDPVRCGTTADPQGGEFNVERAEVSSKPTGVVA
;
A
#
# COMPACT_ATOMS: atom_id res chain seq x y z
N MET A 1 11.78 -14.28 -7.51
CA MET A 1 11.05 -15.51 -7.91
C MET A 1 11.94 -16.74 -8.16
N LEU A 2 13.25 -16.61 -8.32
CA LEU A 2 14.16 -17.75 -8.62
C LEU A 2 14.50 -18.64 -7.40
N ALA A 3 14.42 -18.12 -6.18
CA ALA A 3 14.83 -18.86 -4.98
C ALA A 3 14.12 -20.21 -4.77
N PRO A 4 12.78 -20.34 -4.90
CA PRO A 4 12.11 -21.62 -4.74
C PRO A 4 12.47 -22.65 -5.84
N THR A 5 12.69 -22.19 -7.08
CA THR A 5 13.06 -23.06 -8.21
C THR A 5 14.48 -23.58 -8.07
N ALA A 6 15.41 -22.79 -7.54
CA ALA A 6 16.77 -23.23 -7.26
C ALA A 6 16.84 -24.34 -6.18
N ILE A 7 15.94 -24.28 -5.18
CA ILE A 7 15.88 -25.28 -4.10
C ILE A 7 15.24 -26.59 -4.59
N ILE A 8 14.28 -26.55 -5.51
CA ILE A 8 13.47 -27.72 -5.91
C ILE A 8 14.17 -28.56 -6.99
N GLY A 9 15.10 -27.98 -7.75
CA GLY A 9 15.74 -28.65 -8.89
C GLY A 9 14.80 -28.81 -10.10
N THR A 10 15.37 -29.27 -11.23
CA THR A 10 14.65 -29.42 -12.49
C THR A 10 14.24 -30.86 -12.82
N SER A 11 14.66 -31.84 -12.02
CA SER A 11 14.39 -33.28 -12.22
C SER A 11 13.19 -33.75 -11.39
N GLY A 12 12.38 -34.64 -11.96
CA GLY A 12 11.24 -35.30 -11.30
C GLY A 12 9.86 -34.97 -11.92
N ALA A 13 8.80 -35.63 -11.42
CA ALA A 13 7.45 -35.46 -11.89
C ALA A 13 6.93 -34.02 -11.62
N VAL A 14 6.11 -33.47 -12.53
CA VAL A 14 5.62 -32.06 -12.49
C VAL A 14 4.83 -31.80 -11.22
N ILE A 15 3.86 -32.64 -10.87
CA ILE A 15 2.96 -32.43 -9.71
C ILE A 15 3.73 -32.31 -8.38
N PRO A 16 4.65 -33.25 -8.01
CA PRO A 16 5.42 -33.09 -6.78
C PRO A 16 6.29 -31.84 -6.73
N ARG A 17 6.83 -31.39 -7.88
CA ARG A 17 7.60 -30.14 -7.97
C ARG A 17 6.72 -28.92 -7.73
N THR A 18 5.53 -28.89 -8.32
CA THR A 18 4.56 -27.81 -8.13
C THR A 18 4.13 -27.69 -6.67
N ILE A 19 3.83 -28.82 -6.00
CA ILE A 19 3.46 -28.84 -4.58
C ILE A 19 4.62 -28.31 -3.71
N ARG A 20 5.86 -28.76 -3.96
CA ARG A 20 7.03 -28.28 -3.21
C ARG A 20 7.27 -26.78 -3.45
N TYR A 21 7.16 -26.32 -4.69
CA TYR A 21 7.30 -24.89 -5.03
C TYR A 21 6.28 -24.06 -4.26
N TYR A 22 5.00 -24.47 -4.30
CA TYR A 22 3.93 -23.80 -3.59
C TYR A 22 4.16 -23.81 -2.07
N GLY A 23 4.55 -24.93 -1.51
CA GLY A 23 4.83 -25.06 -0.07
C GLY A 23 5.96 -24.15 0.40
N ILE A 24 7.10 -24.13 -0.32
CA ILE A 24 8.24 -23.25 0.01
C ILE A 24 7.85 -21.77 -0.16
N THR A 25 7.17 -21.45 -1.26
CA THR A 25 6.70 -20.08 -1.51
C THR A 25 5.77 -19.61 -0.40
N SER A 26 4.81 -20.45 0.01
CA SER A 26 3.88 -20.12 1.10
C SER A 26 4.60 -19.90 2.43
N LEU A 27 5.59 -20.72 2.78
CA LEU A 27 6.41 -20.53 3.99
C LEU A 27 7.15 -19.19 3.96
N LEU A 28 7.75 -18.82 2.83
CA LEU A 28 8.42 -17.52 2.66
C LEU A 28 7.43 -16.35 2.77
N LEU A 29 6.24 -16.49 2.18
CA LEU A 29 5.19 -15.47 2.26
C LEU A 29 4.67 -15.32 3.70
N TYR A 30 4.49 -16.41 4.44
CA TYR A 30 4.14 -16.33 5.86
C TYR A 30 5.24 -15.70 6.71
N ALA A 31 6.52 -15.96 6.43
CA ALA A 31 7.62 -15.28 7.09
C ALA A 31 7.59 -13.76 6.84
N LEU A 32 7.32 -13.34 5.59
CA LEU A 32 7.14 -11.93 5.23
C LEU A 32 5.92 -11.31 5.92
N LEU A 33 4.81 -12.05 6.04
CA LEU A 33 3.64 -11.60 6.79
C LEU A 33 3.97 -11.38 8.27
N LEU A 34 4.66 -12.33 8.92
CA LEU A 34 5.08 -12.18 10.31
C LEU A 34 6.02 -10.98 10.48
N LEU A 35 6.89 -10.73 9.53
CA LEU A 35 7.76 -9.55 9.51
C LEU A 35 6.96 -8.25 9.39
N ALA A 36 5.94 -8.22 8.51
CA ALA A 36 5.04 -7.08 8.37
C ALA A 36 4.22 -6.82 9.65
N ILE A 37 3.72 -7.88 10.29
CA ILE A 37 3.01 -7.79 11.57
C ILE A 37 3.93 -7.24 12.66
N TRP A 38 5.13 -7.80 12.79
CA TRP A 38 6.12 -7.32 13.75
C TRP A 38 6.48 -5.84 13.54
N ALA A 39 6.73 -5.43 12.29
CA ALA A 39 7.02 -4.03 11.97
C ALA A 39 5.85 -3.11 12.29
N THR A 40 4.60 -3.57 12.07
CA THR A 40 3.38 -2.83 12.40
C THR A 40 3.22 -2.68 13.92
N ILE A 41 3.42 -3.76 14.70
CA ILE A 41 3.45 -3.73 16.17
C ILE A 41 4.46 -2.69 16.66
N ALA A 42 5.69 -2.78 16.16
CA ALA A 42 6.79 -1.91 16.58
C ALA A 42 6.60 -0.44 16.17
N SER A 43 5.76 -0.17 15.15
CA SER A 43 5.42 1.17 14.69
C SER A 43 4.20 1.76 15.40
N ALA A 44 3.36 0.93 16.04
CA ALA A 44 2.10 1.36 16.66
C ALA A 44 2.29 2.12 17.99
N GLY A 45 3.52 2.22 18.51
CA GLY A 45 3.83 2.90 19.76
C GLY A 45 3.18 2.23 20.97
N GLN A 46 2.32 2.94 21.68
CA GLN A 46 1.62 2.42 22.86
C GLN A 46 0.40 1.54 22.51
N ARG A 47 0.14 1.28 21.23
CA ARG A 47 -1.04 0.55 20.74
C ARG A 47 -0.67 -0.72 19.96
N PRO A 48 0.16 -1.63 20.51
CA PRO A 48 0.67 -2.80 19.78
C PRO A 48 -0.44 -3.73 19.26
N TRP A 49 -1.58 -3.77 19.95
CA TRP A 49 -2.74 -4.59 19.60
C TRP A 49 -3.47 -4.13 18.32
N ASP A 50 -3.23 -2.91 17.85
CA ASP A 50 -3.79 -2.44 16.58
C ASP A 50 -3.29 -3.31 15.40
N ALA A 51 -2.13 -3.93 15.52
CA ALA A 51 -1.60 -4.86 14.52
C ALA A 51 -2.40 -6.18 14.38
N LEU A 52 -3.31 -6.50 15.33
CA LEU A 52 -4.24 -7.61 15.17
C LEU A 52 -5.12 -7.43 13.93
N ILE A 53 -5.42 -6.20 13.54
CA ILE A 53 -6.15 -5.88 12.31
C ILE A 53 -5.43 -6.49 11.10
N LEU A 54 -4.10 -6.32 11.02
CA LEU A 54 -3.31 -6.96 9.98
C LEU A 54 -3.28 -8.48 10.15
N ALA A 55 -3.04 -8.97 11.36
CA ALA A 55 -2.81 -10.40 11.61
C ALA A 55 -4.04 -11.28 11.34
N THR A 56 -5.25 -10.73 11.50
CA THR A 56 -6.52 -11.49 11.42
C THR A 56 -7.42 -11.06 10.27
N ALA A 57 -6.92 -10.21 9.35
CA ALA A 57 -7.72 -9.73 8.23
C ALA A 57 -8.15 -10.86 7.30
N PRO A 58 -9.45 -10.97 6.94
CA PRO A 58 -9.93 -11.96 5.98
C PRO A 58 -9.16 -11.96 4.65
N SER A 59 -8.71 -10.79 4.18
CA SER A 59 -7.90 -10.68 2.95
C SER A 59 -6.62 -11.51 3.00
N ILE A 60 -6.01 -11.74 4.17
CA ILE A 60 -4.81 -12.58 4.26
C ILE A 60 -5.13 -14.03 3.91
N ALA A 61 -6.23 -14.56 4.44
CA ALA A 61 -6.67 -15.91 4.13
C ALA A 61 -7.07 -16.06 2.66
N LEU A 62 -7.70 -15.04 2.08
CA LEU A 62 -8.20 -15.08 0.70
C LEU A 62 -7.09 -14.90 -0.34
N VAL A 63 -6.12 -14.00 -0.10
CA VAL A 63 -5.19 -13.55 -1.14
C VAL A 63 -3.71 -13.55 -0.72
N GLY A 64 -3.38 -13.93 0.51
CA GLY A 64 -2.02 -13.84 1.05
C GLY A 64 -0.99 -14.71 0.31
N THR A 65 -1.40 -15.81 -0.30
CA THR A 65 -0.53 -16.73 -1.04
C THR A 65 -0.72 -16.69 -2.56
N LEU A 66 -1.53 -15.75 -3.09
CA LEU A 66 -1.76 -15.67 -4.54
C LEU A 66 -0.50 -15.27 -5.31
N ASN A 67 0.31 -14.39 -4.75
CA ASN A 67 1.56 -13.94 -5.34
C ASN A 67 2.52 -13.35 -4.29
N TRP A 68 3.61 -12.73 -4.74
CA TRP A 68 4.67 -12.17 -3.88
C TRP A 68 4.35 -10.79 -3.28
N ASP A 69 3.08 -10.37 -3.19
CA ASP A 69 2.69 -9.03 -2.70
C ASP A 69 3.04 -8.80 -1.22
N LEU A 70 3.18 -9.85 -0.42
CA LEU A 70 3.64 -9.73 0.96
C LEU A 70 5.09 -9.22 1.07
N LEU A 71 5.92 -9.36 0.03
CA LEU A 71 7.27 -8.80 0.03
C LEU A 71 7.27 -7.27 0.07
N PRO A 72 6.66 -6.54 -0.88
CA PRO A 72 6.61 -5.09 -0.79
C PRO A 72 5.76 -4.60 0.39
N VAL A 73 4.78 -5.36 0.89
CA VAL A 73 4.03 -5.05 2.12
C VAL A 73 4.96 -5.06 3.34
N ALA A 74 5.79 -6.09 3.51
CA ALA A 74 6.75 -6.18 4.60
C ALA A 74 7.81 -5.07 4.52
N LEU A 75 8.32 -4.80 3.31
CA LEU A 75 9.32 -3.73 3.09
C LEU A 75 8.74 -2.34 3.38
N LEU A 76 7.47 -2.07 3.02
CA LEU A 76 6.81 -0.81 3.36
C LEU A 76 6.58 -0.68 4.87
N ALA A 77 6.11 -1.75 5.54
CA ALA A 77 5.93 -1.74 7.00
C ALA A 77 7.26 -1.48 7.73
N LEU A 78 8.35 -2.11 7.27
CA LEU A 78 9.71 -1.86 7.79
C LEU A 78 10.20 -0.44 7.48
N ALA A 79 9.86 0.12 6.32
CA ALA A 79 10.22 1.49 5.96
C ALA A 79 9.54 2.50 6.92
N ILE A 80 8.25 2.30 7.23
CA ILE A 80 7.52 3.10 8.21
C ILE A 80 8.17 2.95 9.61
N LEU A 81 8.53 1.75 10.01
CA LEU A 81 9.23 1.50 11.26
C LEU A 81 10.60 2.18 11.29
N ALA A 82 11.38 2.11 10.21
CA ALA A 82 12.68 2.78 10.12
C ALA A 82 12.53 4.30 10.24
N TRP A 83 11.52 4.87 9.57
CA TRP A 83 11.20 6.29 9.68
C TRP A 83 10.79 6.69 11.11
N SER A 84 9.91 5.91 11.75
CA SER A 84 9.48 6.18 13.13
C SER A 84 10.63 6.18 14.16
N ARG A 85 11.72 5.48 13.81
CA ARG A 85 12.96 5.39 14.60
C ARG A 85 14.05 6.38 14.15
N GLU A 86 13.68 7.40 13.39
CA GLU A 86 14.60 8.44 12.91
C GLU A 86 15.79 7.89 12.09
N ARG A 87 15.51 6.83 11.28
CA ARG A 87 16.50 6.20 10.38
C ARG A 87 16.13 6.43 8.91
N PRO A 88 16.20 7.68 8.41
CA PRO A 88 15.70 8.03 7.08
C PRO A 88 16.43 7.32 5.94
N TRP A 89 17.73 7.07 6.04
CA TRP A 89 18.46 6.28 5.05
C TRP A 89 17.89 4.86 4.93
N MET A 90 17.68 4.20 6.06
CA MET A 90 17.12 2.84 6.08
C MET A 90 15.69 2.82 5.55
N CYS A 91 14.87 3.82 5.93
CA CYS A 91 13.53 4.00 5.36
C CYS A 91 13.61 4.05 3.82
N GLY A 92 14.49 4.89 3.28
CA GLY A 92 14.68 5.04 1.85
C GLY A 92 15.11 3.73 1.17
N VAL A 93 16.13 3.06 1.69
CA VAL A 93 16.59 1.76 1.16
C VAL A 93 15.44 0.74 1.09
N LEU A 94 14.64 0.63 2.16
CA LEU A 94 13.50 -0.28 2.20
C LEU A 94 12.40 0.10 1.20
N VAL A 95 12.16 1.41 1.00
CA VAL A 95 11.25 1.91 -0.05
C VAL A 95 11.76 1.53 -1.44
N GLY A 96 13.06 1.73 -1.72
CA GLY A 96 13.67 1.41 -3.00
C GLY A 96 13.65 -0.09 -3.33
N LEU A 97 13.95 -0.94 -2.34
CA LEU A 97 13.82 -2.40 -2.47
C LEU A 97 12.36 -2.83 -2.68
N GLY A 98 11.43 -2.20 -1.93
CA GLY A 98 9.99 -2.43 -2.12
C GLY A 98 9.52 -2.04 -3.52
N ALA A 99 10.01 -0.91 -4.02
CA ALA A 99 9.70 -0.42 -5.37
C ALA A 99 10.27 -1.30 -6.48
N ALA A 100 11.41 -1.93 -6.26
CA ALA A 100 11.97 -2.92 -7.18
C ALA A 100 11.11 -4.20 -7.25
N ALA A 101 10.37 -4.53 -6.19
CA ALA A 101 9.39 -5.62 -6.18
C ALA A 101 8.04 -5.18 -6.78
N LYS A 102 7.53 -4.01 -6.36
CA LYS A 102 6.32 -3.34 -6.89
C LYS A 102 6.40 -1.84 -6.64
N LEU A 103 5.99 -1.00 -7.59
CA LEU A 103 6.23 0.45 -7.56
C LEU A 103 5.52 1.20 -6.43
N TYR A 104 4.40 0.70 -5.87
CA TYR A 104 3.59 1.45 -4.91
C TYR A 104 4.30 1.91 -3.62
N PRO A 105 5.34 1.25 -3.08
CA PRO A 105 6.08 1.78 -1.92
C PRO A 105 6.71 3.15 -2.16
N LEU A 106 6.99 3.54 -3.43
CA LEU A 106 7.47 4.88 -3.76
C LEU A 106 6.50 5.99 -3.34
N LEU A 107 5.20 5.69 -3.24
CA LEU A 107 4.19 6.64 -2.80
C LEU A 107 4.45 7.17 -1.38
N LEU A 108 5.19 6.43 -0.54
CA LEU A 108 5.64 6.91 0.77
C LEU A 108 6.51 8.17 0.66
N LEU A 109 7.30 8.29 -0.41
CA LEU A 109 8.13 9.48 -0.64
C LEU A 109 7.29 10.73 -0.88
N ILE A 110 6.10 10.60 -1.51
CA ILE A 110 5.15 11.71 -1.67
C ILE A 110 4.64 12.16 -0.29
N ALA A 111 4.24 11.22 0.57
CA ALA A 111 3.78 11.53 1.92
C ALA A 111 4.88 12.19 2.76
N LEU A 112 6.12 11.70 2.67
CA LEU A 112 7.28 12.28 3.34
C LEU A 112 7.59 13.69 2.81
N PHE A 113 7.51 13.92 1.50
CA PHE A 113 7.69 15.24 0.89
C PHE A 113 6.66 16.24 1.40
N VAL A 114 5.38 15.88 1.42
CA VAL A 114 4.31 16.73 1.91
C VAL A 114 4.55 17.15 3.36
N LEU A 115 4.95 16.21 4.21
CA LEU A 115 5.30 16.50 5.60
C LEU A 115 6.58 17.32 5.73
N ALA A 116 7.58 17.11 4.88
CA ALA A 116 8.80 17.93 4.84
C ALA A 116 8.47 19.39 4.49
N VAL A 117 7.57 19.63 3.51
CA VAL A 117 7.06 20.96 3.17
C VAL A 117 6.32 21.58 4.37
N ARG A 118 5.38 20.83 4.98
CA ARG A 118 4.58 21.31 6.12
C ARG A 118 5.43 21.69 7.33
N THR A 119 6.49 20.93 7.61
CA THR A 119 7.38 21.14 8.77
C THR A 119 8.62 21.96 8.44
N ARG A 120 8.85 22.27 7.15
CA ARG A 120 10.08 22.92 6.63
C ARG A 120 11.35 22.13 6.95
N ARG A 121 11.26 20.80 7.09
CA ARG A 121 12.37 19.90 7.44
C ARG A 121 12.63 18.91 6.31
N PHE A 122 13.57 19.25 5.42
CA PHE A 122 13.87 18.45 4.23
C PHE A 122 14.98 17.42 4.42
N GLY A 123 15.82 17.54 5.46
CA GLY A 123 16.99 16.69 5.65
C GLY A 123 16.70 15.19 5.70
N GLY A 124 15.68 14.79 6.47
CA GLY A 124 15.21 13.40 6.52
C GLY A 124 14.64 12.91 5.20
N PHE A 125 13.79 13.73 4.57
CA PHE A 125 13.24 13.42 3.25
C PHE A 125 14.33 13.20 2.20
N THR A 126 15.34 14.09 2.12
CA THR A 126 16.43 13.99 1.15
C THR A 126 17.22 12.69 1.36
N ARG A 127 17.54 12.34 2.62
CA ARG A 127 18.21 11.06 2.93
C ARG A 127 17.38 9.85 2.55
N ALA A 128 16.08 9.86 2.81
CA ALA A 128 15.17 8.79 2.40
C ALA A 128 15.08 8.69 0.87
N MET A 129 14.96 9.81 0.16
CA MET A 129 14.94 9.86 -1.30
C MET A 129 16.23 9.26 -1.90
N LEU A 130 17.40 9.69 -1.42
CA LEU A 130 18.69 9.17 -1.91
C LEU A 130 18.83 7.67 -1.63
N GLY A 131 18.41 7.20 -0.44
CA GLY A 131 18.39 5.79 -0.10
C GLY A 131 17.48 4.98 -1.03
N ALA A 132 16.29 5.51 -1.35
CA ALA A 132 15.34 4.86 -2.23
C ALA A 132 15.86 4.77 -3.67
N VAL A 133 16.37 5.86 -4.21
CA VAL A 133 16.96 5.88 -5.56
C VAL A 133 18.15 4.94 -5.63
N GLY A 134 19.09 5.01 -4.65
CA GLY A 134 20.26 4.15 -4.62
C GLY A 134 19.90 2.66 -4.58
N ALA A 135 18.98 2.25 -3.72
CA ALA A 135 18.54 0.87 -3.61
C ALA A 135 17.79 0.39 -4.87
N TRP A 136 16.89 1.22 -5.42
CA TRP A 136 16.17 0.90 -6.63
C TRP A 136 17.13 0.75 -7.83
N VAL A 137 18.08 1.66 -7.99
CA VAL A 137 19.10 1.62 -9.05
C VAL A 137 19.98 0.38 -8.88
N ALA A 138 20.45 0.09 -7.66
CA ALA A 138 21.30 -1.07 -7.40
C ALA A 138 20.64 -2.40 -7.81
N VAL A 139 19.30 -2.52 -7.66
CA VAL A 139 18.57 -3.71 -8.09
C VAL A 139 18.29 -3.70 -9.60
N ASN A 140 17.87 -2.56 -10.15
CA ASN A 140 17.37 -2.50 -11.53
C ASN A 140 18.47 -2.33 -12.59
N LEU A 141 19.55 -1.60 -12.26
CA LEU A 141 20.61 -1.28 -13.23
C LEU A 141 21.28 -2.52 -13.84
N PRO A 142 21.61 -3.60 -13.08
CA PRO A 142 22.18 -4.80 -13.67
C PRO A 142 21.25 -5.45 -14.70
N PHE A 143 19.93 -5.51 -14.39
CA PHE A 143 18.94 -6.08 -15.32
C PHE A 143 18.70 -5.18 -16.54
N ALA A 144 18.63 -3.86 -16.33
CA ALA A 144 18.47 -2.89 -17.42
C ALA A 144 19.66 -2.91 -18.39
N TRP A 145 20.86 -3.21 -17.88
CA TRP A 145 22.07 -3.30 -18.72
C TRP A 145 22.22 -4.65 -19.39
N LEU A 146 22.05 -5.76 -18.64
CA LEU A 146 22.28 -7.11 -19.15
C LEU A 146 21.10 -7.63 -19.99
N TYR A 147 19.87 -7.22 -19.68
CA TYR A 147 18.63 -7.70 -20.30
C TYR A 147 17.66 -6.54 -20.56
N PRO A 148 18.01 -5.54 -21.38
CA PRO A 148 17.24 -4.30 -21.54
C PRO A 148 15.81 -4.54 -22.04
N GLU A 149 15.60 -5.48 -22.96
CA GLU A 149 14.28 -5.81 -23.48
C GLU A 149 13.39 -6.43 -22.42
N GLY A 150 13.90 -7.40 -21.68
CA GLY A 150 13.18 -8.03 -20.56
C GLY A 150 12.85 -7.05 -19.45
N TRP A 151 13.76 -6.11 -19.15
CA TRP A 151 13.51 -5.06 -18.16
C TRP A 151 12.44 -4.08 -18.61
N ARG A 152 12.43 -3.69 -19.88
CA ARG A 152 11.42 -2.78 -20.48
C ARG A 152 10.03 -3.40 -20.55
N THR A 153 9.92 -4.70 -20.75
CA THR A 153 8.64 -5.43 -20.94
C THR A 153 7.60 -5.07 -19.86
N PHE A 154 8.00 -4.90 -18.61
CA PHE A 154 7.08 -4.48 -17.53
C PHE A 154 6.46 -3.10 -17.81
N TYR A 155 7.27 -2.15 -18.23
CA TYR A 155 6.83 -0.77 -18.46
C TYR A 155 5.96 -0.68 -19.72
N ASP A 156 6.35 -1.39 -20.79
CA ASP A 156 5.61 -1.45 -22.03
C ASP A 156 4.23 -2.09 -21.83
N LEU A 157 4.17 -3.26 -21.19
CA LEU A 157 2.90 -3.91 -20.84
C LEU A 157 2.02 -3.02 -19.93
N SER A 158 2.62 -2.30 -19.00
CA SER A 158 1.86 -1.40 -18.10
C SER A 158 1.32 -0.18 -18.84
N ARG A 159 2.07 0.32 -19.84
CA ARG A 159 1.66 1.45 -20.68
C ARG A 159 0.53 1.05 -21.62
N ASP A 160 0.70 -0.08 -22.30
CA ASP A 160 -0.22 -0.53 -23.37
C ASP A 160 -1.50 -1.17 -22.80
N ARG A 161 -1.51 -1.49 -21.52
CA ARG A 161 -2.67 -2.07 -20.85
C ARG A 161 -3.85 -1.09 -20.87
N GLY A 162 -5.01 -1.57 -21.35
CA GLY A 162 -6.28 -0.89 -21.28
C GLY A 162 -6.92 -0.96 -19.88
N PHE A 163 -8.16 -0.49 -19.78
CA PHE A 163 -8.99 -0.69 -18.58
C PHE A 163 -9.34 -2.17 -18.42
N ASP A 164 -9.07 -2.73 -17.25
CA ASP A 164 -9.11 -4.17 -17.04
C ASP A 164 -9.82 -4.51 -15.71
N PHE A 165 -9.89 -5.80 -15.40
CA PHE A 165 -10.68 -6.32 -14.28
C PHE A 165 -10.43 -5.58 -12.96
N GLY A 166 -11.52 -5.42 -12.20
CA GLY A 166 -11.53 -4.75 -10.89
C GLY A 166 -11.34 -3.25 -10.94
N SER A 167 -11.09 -2.63 -12.10
CA SER A 167 -10.97 -1.18 -12.20
C SER A 167 -12.34 -0.50 -12.17
N LEU A 168 -12.37 0.71 -11.57
CA LEU A 168 -13.51 1.61 -11.66
C LEU A 168 -13.91 1.86 -13.13
N TRP A 169 -12.92 2.02 -14.00
CA TRP A 169 -13.11 2.33 -15.41
C TRP A 169 -13.86 1.22 -16.17
N LEU A 170 -13.43 -0.03 -16.00
CA LEU A 170 -14.13 -1.18 -16.62
C LEU A 170 -15.56 -1.31 -16.08
N SER A 171 -15.77 -1.04 -14.79
CA SER A 171 -17.12 -1.07 -14.21
C SER A 171 -18.03 0.00 -14.79
N LEU A 172 -17.51 1.22 -14.99
CA LEU A 172 -18.23 2.30 -15.65
C LEU A 172 -18.58 1.94 -17.11
N ARG A 173 -17.65 1.29 -17.84
CA ARG A 173 -17.92 0.75 -19.19
C ARG A 173 -19.09 -0.23 -19.19
N PHE A 174 -19.10 -1.21 -18.28
CA PHE A 174 -20.18 -2.20 -18.18
C PHE A 174 -21.52 -1.59 -17.79
N LEU A 175 -21.51 -0.44 -17.15
CA LEU A 175 -22.71 0.35 -16.83
C LEU A 175 -23.12 1.32 -17.95
N GLY A 176 -22.42 1.32 -19.10
CA GLY A 176 -22.78 2.12 -20.27
C GLY A 176 -22.16 3.52 -20.30
N VAL A 177 -21.22 3.85 -19.41
CA VAL A 177 -20.47 5.11 -19.49
C VAL A 177 -19.42 5.02 -20.61
N PRO A 178 -19.32 5.99 -21.54
CA PRO A 178 -18.45 5.91 -22.72
C PRO A 178 -16.98 6.21 -22.37
N VAL A 179 -16.37 5.40 -21.50
CA VAL A 179 -14.97 5.54 -21.09
C VAL A 179 -13.98 5.14 -22.18
N ASP A 180 -14.43 4.47 -23.25
CA ASP A 180 -13.58 4.04 -24.36
C ASP A 180 -13.05 5.21 -25.20
N ALA A 181 -13.64 6.42 -25.05
CA ALA A 181 -13.13 7.64 -25.66
C ALA A 181 -11.89 8.21 -24.95
N LEU A 182 -11.54 7.67 -23.78
CA LEU A 182 -10.41 8.13 -22.97
C LEU A 182 -9.15 7.31 -23.29
N ASP A 183 -8.00 7.98 -23.31
CA ASP A 183 -6.71 7.28 -23.20
C ASP A 183 -6.57 6.76 -21.76
N PRO A 184 -6.41 5.43 -21.55
CA PRO A 184 -6.38 4.86 -20.23
C PRO A 184 -5.23 5.38 -19.34
N SER A 185 -4.07 5.64 -19.92
CA SER A 185 -2.91 6.14 -19.18
C SER A 185 -3.11 7.58 -18.73
N GLN A 186 -3.65 8.43 -19.62
CA GLN A 186 -3.92 9.83 -19.31
C GLN A 186 -5.07 9.99 -18.32
N ALA A 187 -6.14 9.20 -18.45
CA ALA A 187 -7.28 9.23 -17.54
C ALA A 187 -6.85 8.85 -16.11
N VAL A 188 -6.08 7.77 -15.97
CA VAL A 188 -5.54 7.34 -14.67
C VAL A 188 -4.59 8.39 -14.09
N ALA A 189 -3.61 8.87 -14.88
CA ALA A 189 -2.65 9.85 -14.42
C ALA A 189 -3.31 11.17 -14.03
N GLY A 190 -4.29 11.64 -14.81
CA GLY A 190 -5.03 12.87 -14.54
C GLY A 190 -5.87 12.78 -13.25
N LEU A 191 -6.65 11.72 -13.11
CA LEU A 191 -7.49 11.56 -11.90
C LEU A 191 -6.63 11.30 -10.66
N PHE A 192 -5.61 10.44 -10.75
CA PHE A 192 -4.67 10.21 -9.64
C PHE A 192 -3.96 11.50 -9.25
N GLY A 193 -3.43 12.26 -10.23
CA GLY A 193 -2.78 13.55 -9.99
C GLY A 193 -3.70 14.55 -9.29
N LEU A 194 -4.96 14.66 -9.74
CA LEU A 194 -5.96 15.53 -9.11
C LEU A 194 -6.21 15.14 -7.63
N LEU A 195 -6.37 13.85 -7.35
CA LEU A 195 -6.58 13.36 -5.98
C LEU A 195 -5.33 13.60 -5.11
N VAL A 196 -4.13 13.39 -5.64
CA VAL A 196 -2.87 13.69 -4.92
C VAL A 196 -2.77 15.17 -4.60
N VAL A 197 -3.10 16.08 -5.54
CA VAL A 197 -3.16 17.52 -5.28
C VAL A 197 -4.14 17.84 -4.15
N GLY A 198 -5.33 17.23 -4.17
CA GLY A 198 -6.30 17.35 -3.08
C GLY A 198 -5.77 16.88 -1.72
N ILE A 199 -5.06 15.74 -1.69
CA ILE A 199 -4.45 15.20 -0.47
C ILE A 199 -3.31 16.12 0.03
N ILE A 200 -2.51 16.68 -0.88
CA ILE A 200 -1.49 17.69 -0.55
C ILE A 200 -2.14 18.92 0.07
N ALA A 201 -3.18 19.47 -0.56
CA ALA A 201 -3.92 20.62 -0.05
C ALA A 201 -4.51 20.32 1.34
N LEU A 202 -5.20 19.19 1.50
CA LEU A 202 -5.70 18.73 2.80
C LEU A 202 -4.58 18.70 3.83
N SER A 203 -3.42 18.15 3.49
CA SER A 203 -2.31 17.99 4.42
C SER A 203 -1.64 19.32 4.81
N LEU A 204 -1.60 20.28 3.88
CA LEU A 204 -1.01 21.60 4.13
C LEU A 204 -1.93 22.53 4.91
N PHE A 205 -3.26 22.43 4.72
CA PHE A 205 -4.25 23.30 5.34
C PHE A 205 -4.96 22.69 6.56
N ALA A 206 -4.72 21.41 6.88
CA ALA A 206 -5.28 20.76 8.06
C ALA A 206 -4.95 21.53 9.35
N PRO A 207 -5.87 21.60 10.36
CA PRO A 207 -5.64 22.29 11.63
C PRO A 207 -4.39 21.79 12.36
N MET A 208 -4.20 20.47 12.38
CA MET A 208 -2.99 19.83 12.91
C MET A 208 -2.22 19.12 11.79
N ARG A 209 -0.91 18.94 11.98
CA ARG A 209 -0.09 18.13 11.06
C ARG A 209 -0.64 16.71 10.97
N PRO A 210 -1.05 16.24 9.77
CA PRO A 210 -1.49 14.86 9.60
C PRO A 210 -0.38 13.87 9.95
N ARG A 211 -0.77 12.64 10.34
CA ARG A 211 0.19 11.55 10.55
C ARG A 211 0.68 10.99 9.22
N LEU A 212 1.95 10.57 9.16
CA LEU A 212 2.56 10.01 7.94
C LEU A 212 1.70 8.92 7.31
N VAL A 213 1.22 7.99 8.14
CA VAL A 213 0.43 6.85 7.67
C VAL A 213 -0.96 7.23 7.15
N GLN A 214 -1.55 8.34 7.63
CA GLN A 214 -2.82 8.86 7.12
C GLN A 214 -2.64 9.37 5.68
N ILE A 215 -1.60 10.17 5.43
CA ILE A 215 -1.32 10.70 4.08
C ILE A 215 -0.98 9.54 3.14
N MET A 216 -0.11 8.62 3.56
CA MET A 216 0.26 7.45 2.74
C MET A 216 -0.96 6.59 2.39
N LEU A 217 -1.85 6.34 3.36
CA LEU A 217 -3.07 5.57 3.12
C LEU A 217 -3.98 6.24 2.09
N LEU A 218 -4.20 7.55 2.20
CA LEU A 218 -5.02 8.30 1.23
C LEU A 218 -4.41 8.26 -0.17
N ILE A 219 -3.10 8.45 -0.31
CA ILE A 219 -2.40 8.39 -1.60
C ILE A 219 -2.52 6.98 -2.19
N LEU A 220 -2.35 5.93 -1.37
CA LEU A 220 -2.45 4.55 -1.84
C LEU A 220 -3.90 4.19 -2.22
N ILE A 221 -4.92 4.63 -1.47
CA ILE A 221 -6.32 4.46 -1.87
C ILE A 221 -6.59 5.18 -3.19
N ALA A 222 -6.15 6.43 -3.34
CA ALA A 222 -6.26 7.16 -4.59
C ALA A 222 -5.62 6.39 -5.75
N PHE A 223 -4.42 5.84 -5.56
CA PHE A 223 -3.71 5.05 -6.55
C PHE A 223 -4.49 3.79 -6.96
N VAL A 224 -4.97 2.99 -6.01
CA VAL A 224 -5.64 1.73 -6.34
C VAL A 224 -7.04 1.92 -6.92
N VAL A 225 -7.76 2.98 -6.51
CA VAL A 225 -9.09 3.31 -7.04
C VAL A 225 -9.02 3.84 -8.48
N THR A 226 -8.00 4.63 -8.78
CA THR A 226 -7.85 5.22 -10.13
C THR A 226 -7.15 4.32 -11.13
N ASN A 227 -6.51 3.23 -10.69
CA ASN A 227 -5.68 2.39 -11.54
C ASN A 227 -6.47 1.68 -12.66
N LYS A 228 -5.76 1.32 -13.75
CA LYS A 228 -6.31 0.55 -14.88
C LYS A 228 -6.82 -0.83 -14.49
N VAL A 229 -6.33 -1.39 -13.40
CA VAL A 229 -6.67 -2.72 -12.87
C VAL A 229 -6.69 -2.70 -11.36
N TYR A 230 -7.58 -3.46 -10.75
CA TYR A 230 -7.54 -3.74 -9.33
C TYR A 230 -7.53 -5.25 -9.10
N SER A 231 -6.38 -5.77 -8.72
CA SER A 231 -6.25 -7.18 -8.32
C SER A 231 -6.63 -7.36 -6.85
N PRO A 232 -7.32 -8.46 -6.47
CA PRO A 232 -7.81 -8.66 -5.08
C PRO A 232 -6.71 -8.55 -4.01
N GLN A 233 -5.48 -8.95 -4.34
CA GLN A 233 -4.33 -8.87 -3.43
C GLN A 233 -3.86 -7.45 -3.13
N TYR A 234 -4.34 -6.42 -3.84
CA TYR A 234 -4.03 -5.02 -3.49
C TYR A 234 -4.61 -4.62 -2.13
N ALA A 235 -5.60 -5.37 -1.63
CA ALA A 235 -6.07 -5.22 -0.25
C ALA A 235 -4.94 -5.41 0.77
N LEU A 236 -3.96 -6.27 0.51
CA LEU A 236 -2.81 -6.50 1.40
C LEU A 236 -1.94 -5.25 1.55
N TRP A 237 -1.83 -4.42 0.51
CA TRP A 237 -1.01 -3.19 0.54
C TRP A 237 -1.55 -2.16 1.53
N LEU A 238 -2.88 -2.13 1.68
CA LEU A 238 -3.58 -1.18 2.55
C LEU A 238 -3.59 -1.64 4.02
N LEU A 239 -3.49 -2.94 4.30
CA LEU A 239 -3.68 -3.50 5.65
C LEU A 239 -2.78 -2.87 6.73
N PRO A 240 -1.44 -2.82 6.59
CA PRO A 240 -0.59 -2.20 7.63
C PRO A 240 -0.91 -0.72 7.82
N LEU A 241 -1.27 -0.03 6.73
CA LEU A 241 -1.61 1.40 6.77
C LEU A 241 -2.96 1.63 7.47
N VAL A 242 -3.97 0.80 7.19
CA VAL A 242 -5.27 0.87 7.87
C VAL A 242 -5.12 0.58 9.36
N ALA A 243 -4.33 -0.45 9.72
CA ALA A 243 -4.04 -0.79 11.12
C ALA A 243 -3.38 0.37 11.88
N LEU A 244 -2.50 1.13 11.24
CA LEU A 244 -1.79 2.26 11.85
C LEU A 244 -2.57 3.59 11.73
N ALA A 245 -3.34 3.79 10.66
CA ALA A 245 -4.03 5.05 10.41
C ALA A 245 -5.41 5.11 11.09
N ARG A 246 -6.18 4.02 11.03
CA ARG A 246 -7.56 3.96 11.52
C ARG A 246 -7.85 2.62 12.20
N PRO A 247 -7.29 2.33 13.39
CA PRO A 247 -7.43 1.05 14.09
C PRO A 247 -8.80 0.93 14.79
N ARG A 248 -9.89 0.93 14.01
CA ARG A 248 -11.25 0.68 14.50
C ARG A 248 -11.86 -0.52 13.81
N TRP A 249 -12.09 -1.59 14.53
CA TRP A 249 -12.59 -2.88 14.03
C TRP A 249 -13.84 -2.76 13.16
N ARG A 250 -14.83 -1.97 13.58
CA ARG A 250 -16.03 -1.74 12.78
C ARG A 250 -15.69 -1.25 11.38
N ASP A 251 -14.84 -0.24 11.28
CA ASP A 251 -14.52 0.42 10.02
C ASP A 251 -13.69 -0.53 9.13
N VAL A 252 -12.77 -1.28 9.75
CA VAL A 252 -11.98 -2.31 9.08
C VAL A 252 -12.86 -3.45 8.55
N LEU A 253 -13.81 -3.94 9.35
CA LEU A 253 -14.69 -5.02 8.93
C LEU A 253 -15.61 -4.62 7.77
N ILE A 254 -16.12 -3.39 7.75
CA ILE A 254 -16.88 -2.85 6.62
C ILE A 254 -16.01 -2.86 5.34
N TRP A 255 -14.78 -2.37 5.44
CA TRP A 255 -13.85 -2.39 4.32
C TRP A 255 -13.51 -3.81 3.88
N GLN A 256 -13.16 -4.70 4.81
CA GLN A 256 -12.83 -6.11 4.52
C GLN A 256 -14.01 -6.87 3.91
N ALA A 257 -15.25 -6.58 4.31
CA ALA A 257 -16.44 -7.16 3.69
C ALA A 257 -16.53 -6.78 2.21
N GLY A 258 -16.29 -5.51 1.85
CA GLY A 258 -16.23 -5.08 0.45
C GLY A 258 -15.13 -5.80 -0.34
N GLN A 259 -13.96 -6.03 0.27
CA GLN A 259 -12.86 -6.75 -0.37
C GLN A 259 -13.20 -8.25 -0.57
N ALA A 260 -13.83 -8.89 0.42
CA ALA A 260 -14.21 -10.30 0.34
C ALA A 260 -15.32 -10.52 -0.70
N ILE A 261 -16.32 -9.64 -0.74
CA ILE A 261 -17.38 -9.67 -1.76
C ILE A 261 -16.75 -9.53 -3.17
N TYR A 262 -15.84 -8.59 -3.36
CA TYR A 262 -15.15 -8.43 -4.63
C TYR A 262 -14.30 -9.65 -4.99
N TYR A 263 -13.59 -10.25 -4.00
CA TYR A 263 -12.82 -11.47 -4.23
C TYR A 263 -13.69 -12.59 -4.84
N VAL A 264 -14.85 -12.83 -4.28
CA VAL A 264 -15.79 -13.83 -4.81
C VAL A 264 -16.29 -13.43 -6.21
N ALA A 265 -16.67 -12.17 -6.37
CA ALA A 265 -17.22 -11.66 -7.62
C ALA A 265 -16.23 -11.75 -8.79
N VAL A 266 -14.94 -11.46 -8.57
CA VAL A 266 -13.94 -11.52 -9.65
C VAL A 266 -13.71 -12.94 -10.13
N TRP A 267 -13.70 -13.94 -9.23
CA TRP A 267 -13.55 -15.34 -9.64
C TRP A 267 -14.80 -15.85 -10.36
N LEU A 268 -15.98 -15.51 -9.89
CA LEU A 268 -17.23 -15.84 -10.58
C LEU A 268 -17.30 -15.19 -11.97
N TRP A 269 -16.87 -13.93 -12.10
CA TRP A 269 -16.84 -13.26 -13.39
C TRP A 269 -15.79 -13.85 -14.34
N LEU A 270 -14.60 -14.19 -13.85
CA LEU A 270 -13.55 -14.83 -14.65
C LEU A 270 -13.93 -16.25 -15.08
N ASN A 271 -14.85 -16.90 -14.37
CA ASN A 271 -15.33 -18.23 -14.75
C ASN A 271 -15.99 -18.28 -16.13
N LYS A 272 -16.39 -17.14 -16.70
CA LYS A 272 -16.92 -17.05 -18.06
C LYS A 272 -15.98 -17.60 -19.14
N PHE A 273 -14.68 -17.65 -18.86
CA PHE A 273 -13.68 -18.24 -19.76
C PHE A 273 -13.59 -19.77 -19.64
N THR A 274 -14.21 -20.37 -18.64
CA THR A 274 -14.17 -21.82 -18.35
C THR A 274 -15.56 -22.45 -18.41
N ASP A 275 -16.56 -21.82 -17.77
CA ASP A 275 -17.95 -22.27 -17.69
C ASP A 275 -18.87 -21.04 -17.68
N ALA A 276 -19.35 -20.66 -18.87
CA ALA A 276 -20.14 -19.43 -19.04
C ALA A 276 -21.49 -19.50 -18.31
N ASP A 277 -22.09 -20.69 -18.19
CA ASP A 277 -23.41 -20.87 -17.55
C ASP A 277 -23.36 -20.62 -16.04
N ARG A 278 -22.17 -20.73 -15.44
CA ARG A 278 -21.92 -20.48 -14.01
C ARG A 278 -21.12 -19.21 -13.76
N SER A 279 -21.12 -18.30 -14.70
CA SER A 279 -20.39 -17.03 -14.57
C SER A 279 -21.30 -15.88 -14.14
N LEU A 280 -20.68 -14.86 -13.56
CA LEU A 280 -21.35 -13.59 -13.28
C LEU A 280 -21.36 -12.72 -14.53
N ASP A 281 -22.49 -12.08 -14.82
CA ASP A 281 -22.59 -11.13 -15.94
C ASP A 281 -21.83 -9.83 -15.66
N ASP A 282 -21.51 -9.09 -16.72
CA ASP A 282 -20.67 -7.89 -16.65
C ASP A 282 -21.28 -6.76 -15.79
N ARG A 283 -22.62 -6.59 -15.81
CA ARG A 283 -23.29 -5.53 -15.00
C ARG A 283 -23.29 -5.87 -13.52
N SER A 284 -23.63 -7.11 -13.17
CA SER A 284 -23.58 -7.60 -11.79
C SER A 284 -22.15 -7.51 -11.25
N TYR A 285 -21.15 -7.90 -12.04
CA TYR A 285 -19.76 -7.75 -11.68
C TYR A 285 -19.37 -6.29 -11.42
N ALA A 286 -19.80 -5.35 -12.27
CA ALA A 286 -19.55 -3.93 -12.08
C ALA A 286 -20.06 -3.41 -10.74
N ILE A 287 -21.28 -3.86 -10.31
CA ILE A 287 -21.83 -3.47 -9.00
C ILE A 287 -20.93 -3.94 -7.85
N PHE A 288 -20.42 -5.17 -7.91
CA PHE A 288 -19.52 -5.68 -6.86
C PHE A 288 -18.17 -4.94 -6.83
N VAL A 289 -17.64 -4.52 -7.98
CA VAL A 289 -16.47 -3.65 -8.03
C VAL A 289 -16.79 -2.29 -7.41
N LEU A 290 -17.96 -1.70 -7.67
CA LEU A 290 -18.34 -0.43 -7.05
C LEU A 290 -18.52 -0.55 -5.52
N ILE A 291 -19.01 -1.68 -5.01
CA ILE A 291 -19.08 -1.95 -3.56
C ILE A 291 -17.67 -1.98 -2.97
N GLN A 292 -16.72 -2.62 -3.64
CA GLN A 292 -15.32 -2.64 -3.24
C GLN A 292 -14.71 -1.23 -3.22
N VAL A 293 -14.90 -0.44 -4.28
CA VAL A 293 -14.45 0.96 -4.36
C VAL A 293 -15.09 1.79 -3.24
N ALA A 294 -16.40 1.67 -3.03
CA ALA A 294 -17.11 2.38 -1.96
C ALA A 294 -16.56 2.03 -0.57
N SER A 295 -16.17 0.78 -0.34
CA SER A 295 -15.56 0.35 0.92
C SER A 295 -14.19 0.99 1.17
N GLN A 296 -13.39 1.23 0.11
CA GLN A 296 -12.12 1.95 0.19
C GLN A 296 -12.34 3.45 0.42
N LEU A 297 -13.29 4.05 -0.30
CA LEU A 297 -13.66 5.46 -0.14
C LEU A 297 -14.26 5.74 1.24
N TYR A 298 -14.96 4.77 1.84
CA TYR A 298 -15.42 4.86 3.23
C TYR A 298 -14.24 5.04 4.20
N ILE A 299 -13.19 4.21 4.10
CA ILE A 299 -11.97 4.37 4.91
C ILE A 299 -11.30 5.72 4.62
N ALA A 300 -11.18 6.11 3.35
CA ALA A 300 -10.59 7.39 2.97
C ALA A 300 -11.36 8.57 3.60
N GLY A 301 -12.69 8.56 3.53
CA GLY A 301 -13.54 9.60 4.12
C GLY A 301 -13.38 9.72 5.64
N LEU A 302 -13.26 8.58 6.33
CA LEU A 302 -13.00 8.59 7.77
C LEU A 302 -11.60 9.15 8.10
N VAL A 303 -10.58 8.82 7.31
CA VAL A 303 -9.22 9.35 7.51
C VAL A 303 -9.17 10.85 7.19
N ILE A 304 -9.84 11.31 6.14
CA ILE A 304 -9.98 12.74 5.82
C ILE A 304 -10.63 13.49 6.99
N ARG A 305 -11.72 12.92 7.55
CA ARG A 305 -12.36 13.49 8.75
C ARG A 305 -11.39 13.56 9.92
N ASP A 306 -10.64 12.49 10.21
CA ASP A 306 -9.68 12.44 11.31
C ASP A 306 -8.51 13.42 11.15
N ILE A 307 -8.16 13.77 9.90
CA ILE A 307 -7.17 14.81 9.59
C ILE A 307 -7.74 16.21 9.86
N TRP A 308 -9.00 16.43 9.46
CA TRP A 308 -9.66 17.73 9.58
C TRP A 308 -10.21 18.02 10.98
N GLN A 309 -10.60 16.95 11.69
CA GLN A 309 -11.12 16.95 13.05
C GLN A 309 -10.29 16.00 13.92
N PRO A 310 -9.12 16.43 14.42
CA PRO A 310 -8.15 15.58 15.12
C PRO A 310 -8.69 14.89 16.38
N GLU A 311 -9.76 15.38 16.96
CA GLU A 311 -10.48 14.77 18.10
C GLU A 311 -11.12 13.42 17.72
N HIS A 312 -11.36 13.16 16.45
CA HIS A 312 -11.88 11.89 15.96
C HIS A 312 -10.78 10.86 15.63
N ASP A 313 -9.50 11.28 15.60
CA ASP A 313 -8.37 10.37 15.31
C ASP A 313 -8.18 9.36 16.46
N PRO A 314 -8.44 8.06 16.22
CA PRO A 314 -8.38 7.05 17.29
C PRO A 314 -6.97 6.81 17.84
N VAL A 315 -5.94 7.27 17.15
CA VAL A 315 -4.54 7.10 17.58
C VAL A 315 -4.08 8.26 18.45
N ARG A 316 -4.53 9.48 18.17
CA ARG A 316 -4.14 10.66 18.93
C ARG A 316 -4.81 10.75 20.28
N CYS A 317 -6.07 10.35 20.40
CA CYS A 317 -6.83 10.31 21.68
C CYS A 317 -6.53 11.51 22.60
N GLY A 318 -6.58 12.74 22.08
CA GLY A 318 -6.32 13.97 22.86
C GLY A 318 -4.82 14.33 23.05
N THR A 319 -3.90 13.59 22.43
CA THR A 319 -2.47 13.94 22.41
C THR A 319 -2.04 14.42 21.02
N THR A 320 -0.93 15.19 20.96
CA THR A 320 -0.31 15.60 19.69
C THR A 320 0.59 14.51 19.08
N ALA A 321 0.76 13.38 19.79
CA ALA A 321 1.69 12.33 19.46
C ALA A 321 1.41 11.69 18.09
N ASP A 322 2.44 11.59 17.26
CA ASP A 322 2.46 10.81 16.02
C ASP A 322 3.49 9.68 16.19
N PRO A 323 3.06 8.43 16.46
CA PRO A 323 4.00 7.32 16.64
C PRO A 323 4.90 7.08 15.44
N GLN A 324 4.44 7.43 14.23
CA GLN A 324 5.18 7.27 12.97
C GLN A 324 5.82 8.59 12.48
N GLY A 325 5.77 9.66 13.26
CA GLY A 325 6.23 10.99 12.87
C GLY A 325 7.75 11.10 12.63
N GLY A 326 8.55 10.28 13.32
CA GLY A 326 10.01 10.27 13.16
C GLY A 326 10.62 11.67 13.31
N GLU A 327 11.47 12.08 12.38
CA GLU A 327 12.12 13.39 12.38
C GLU A 327 11.15 14.59 12.28
N PHE A 328 9.87 14.36 11.98
CA PHE A 328 8.87 15.43 11.96
C PHE A 328 8.24 15.70 13.33
N ASN A 329 8.54 14.92 14.37
CA ASN A 329 8.06 15.16 15.73
C ASN A 329 8.86 16.30 16.39
N VAL A 330 8.25 17.48 16.46
CA VAL A 330 8.91 18.72 16.96
C VAL A 330 9.11 18.68 18.48
N GLU A 331 8.21 18.05 19.23
CA GLU A 331 8.19 18.09 20.70
C GLU A 331 9.39 17.40 21.37
N ARG A 332 9.99 16.37 20.71
CA ARG A 332 11.20 15.71 21.24
C ARG A 332 12.44 16.58 21.21
N ALA A 333 12.53 17.54 20.29
CA ALA A 333 13.70 18.41 20.18
C ALA A 333 13.74 19.51 21.25
N GLU A 334 12.59 20.00 21.71
CA GLU A 334 12.53 21.07 22.72
C GLU A 334 12.69 20.55 24.16
N VAL A 335 12.27 19.32 24.43
CA VAL A 335 12.45 18.69 25.77
C VAL A 335 13.94 18.31 25.99
N SER A 336 14.67 17.97 24.94
CA SER A 336 16.11 17.63 25.02
C SER A 336 17.01 18.88 25.12
N SER A 337 16.51 20.07 24.80
CA SER A 337 17.28 21.32 24.84
C SER A 337 17.05 22.18 26.08
N LYS A 338 16.15 21.79 27.01
CA LYS A 338 16.07 22.48 28.30
C LYS A 338 17.22 22.01 29.20
N PRO A 339 18.18 22.87 29.56
CA PRO A 339 19.20 22.52 30.53
C PRO A 339 18.49 22.21 31.85
N THR A 340 18.79 21.05 32.40
CA THR A 340 18.45 20.73 33.79
C THR A 340 19.04 21.82 34.65
N GLY A 341 18.18 22.79 35.03
CA GLY A 341 18.57 23.83 35.99
C GLY A 341 18.98 23.15 37.28
N VAL A 342 20.25 23.20 37.55
CA VAL A 342 20.81 22.90 38.87
C VAL A 342 20.21 23.92 39.83
N VAL A 343 19.29 23.45 40.66
CA VAL A 343 18.86 24.21 41.84
C VAL A 343 19.97 24.06 42.86
N ALA A 344 20.64 25.17 43.12
CA ALA A 344 21.63 25.33 44.20
C ALA A 344 20.91 25.44 45.54
#